data_ea62bf5356765627d9cae4627addfcd2
#
_entry.id   ea62bf5356765627d9cae4627addfcd2
#
_cell.length_a   1.000
_cell.length_b   1.000
_cell.length_c   1.000
_cell.angle_alpha   90.00
_cell.angle_beta   90.00
_cell.angle_gamma   90.00
#
_symmetry.space_group_name_H-M   'P 1'
#
loop_
_entity.id
_entity.type
_entity.pdbx_description
1 polymer ?
#
loop_
_entity_poly.entity_id
_entity_poly.type
_entity_poly.pdbx_seq_one_letter_code
_entity_poly.pdbx_strand_id
1 'polypeptide(L)' 'DRQVLQTALAALGEEERQIILLHAVTGLKHREIAQLLELPLATVLSKYRRALKKLNLLLEGDDA' A
#
# COMPACT_ATOMS: atom_id res chain seq x y z
N ASP A 1 3.89 3.03 16.15
CA ASP A 1 4.71 1.91 16.59
C ASP A 1 5.11 1.04 15.41
N ARG A 2 6.41 0.71 15.37
CA ARG A 2 6.98 -0.07 14.26
C ARG A 2 6.29 -1.43 14.11
N GLN A 3 6.00 -2.07 15.23
CA GLN A 3 5.40 -3.40 15.20
C GLN A 3 3.98 -3.36 14.63
N VAL A 4 3.22 -2.33 14.99
CA VAL A 4 1.87 -2.15 14.46
C VAL A 4 1.92 -1.93 12.95
N LEU A 5 2.85 -1.09 12.50
CA LEU A 5 3.01 -0.83 11.07
C LEU A 5 3.41 -2.08 10.31
N GLN A 6 4.34 -2.86 10.86
CA GLN A 6 4.77 -4.10 10.22
C GLN A 6 3.62 -5.10 10.13
N THR A 7 2.81 -5.20 11.18
CA THR A 7 1.66 -6.09 11.18
C THR A 7 0.64 -5.64 10.13
N ALA A 8 0.41 -4.34 10.03
CA ALA A 8 -0.52 -3.80 9.04
C ALA A 8 -0.03 -4.07 7.63
N LEU A 9 1.26 -3.84 7.37
CA LEU A 9 1.82 -4.10 6.05
C LEU A 9 1.77 -5.58 5.69
N ALA A 10 1.98 -6.46 6.67
CA ALA A 10 1.94 -7.90 6.43
C ALA A 10 0.53 -8.38 6.08
N ALA A 11 -0.50 -7.63 6.46
CA ALA A 11 -1.88 -7.98 6.14
C ALA A 11 -2.25 -7.63 4.70
N LEU A 12 -1.41 -6.85 4.01
CA LEU A 12 -1.65 -6.48 2.63
C LEU A 12 -1.20 -7.59 1.69
N GLY A 13 -1.83 -7.67 0.51
CA GLY A 13 -1.31 -8.51 -0.55
C GLY A 13 0.05 -8.01 -0.99
N GLU A 14 0.81 -8.87 -1.66
CA GLU A 14 2.18 -8.54 -2.05
C GLU A 14 2.22 -7.30 -2.95
N GLU A 15 1.36 -7.24 -3.96
CA GLU A 15 1.34 -6.10 -4.87
C GLU A 15 0.89 -4.83 -4.16
N GLU A 16 -0.10 -4.95 -3.28
CA GLU A 16 -0.57 -3.80 -2.50
C GLU A 16 0.56 -3.23 -1.66
N ARG A 17 1.31 -4.10 -1.00
CA ARG A 17 2.43 -3.69 -0.17
C ARG A 17 3.52 -3.03 -1.01
N GLN A 18 3.85 -3.62 -2.16
CA GLN A 18 4.85 -3.05 -3.04
C GLN A 18 4.47 -1.65 -3.50
N ILE A 19 3.21 -1.45 -3.87
CA ILE A 19 2.74 -0.15 -4.33
C ILE A 19 2.84 0.89 -3.22
N ILE A 20 2.42 0.53 -2.02
CA ILE A 20 2.50 1.43 -0.86
C ILE A 20 3.96 1.81 -0.58
N LEU A 21 4.85 0.83 -0.56
CA LEU A 21 6.25 1.09 -0.24
C LEU A 21 6.92 1.92 -1.32
N LEU A 22 6.66 1.61 -2.59
CA LEU A 22 7.25 2.38 -3.69
C LEU A 22 6.78 3.82 -3.68
N HIS A 23 5.52 4.05 -3.36
CA HIS A 23 4.97 5.39 -3.33
C HIS A 23 5.41 6.16 -2.07
N ALA A 24 5.28 5.55 -0.90
CA ALA A 24 5.50 6.24 0.37
C ALA A 24 6.98 6.37 0.72
N VAL A 25 7.78 5.34 0.45
CA VAL A 25 9.19 5.34 0.85
C VAL A 25 10.08 5.85 -0.28
N THR A 26 9.88 5.37 -1.49
CA THR A 26 10.72 5.73 -2.63
C THR A 26 10.26 7.01 -3.32
N GLY A 27 9.00 7.41 -3.11
CA GLY A 27 8.48 8.64 -3.68
C GLY A 27 8.06 8.54 -5.13
N LEU A 28 7.94 7.32 -5.65
CA LEU A 28 7.52 7.13 -7.04
C LEU A 28 6.06 7.53 -7.23
N LYS A 29 5.77 8.13 -8.38
CA LYS A 29 4.40 8.43 -8.75
C LYS A 29 3.69 7.16 -9.19
N HIS A 30 2.37 7.14 -9.07
CA HIS A 30 1.59 5.96 -9.44
C HIS A 30 1.86 5.51 -10.88
N ARG A 31 2.04 6.47 -11.79
CA ARG A 31 2.35 6.18 -13.18
C ARG A 31 3.68 5.44 -13.30
N GLU A 32 4.67 5.87 -12.53
CA GLU A 32 5.99 5.24 -12.53
C GLU A 32 5.92 3.83 -11.96
N ILE A 33 5.12 3.65 -10.90
CA ILE A 33 4.92 2.34 -10.29
C ILE A 33 4.25 1.41 -11.29
N ALA A 34 3.25 1.91 -12.01
CA ALA A 34 2.56 1.13 -13.03
C ALA A 34 3.53 0.61 -14.08
N GLN A 35 4.44 1.47 -14.54
CA GLN A 35 5.44 1.07 -15.51
C GLN A 35 6.41 0.05 -14.93
N LEU A 36 6.86 0.28 -13.72
CA LEU A 36 7.82 -0.60 -13.06
C LEU A 36 7.25 -2.01 -12.85
N LEU A 37 6.01 -2.08 -12.42
CA LEU A 37 5.36 -3.36 -12.12
C LEU A 37 4.64 -3.96 -13.34
N GLU A 38 4.67 -3.24 -14.46
CA GLU A 38 4.01 -3.68 -15.70
C GLU A 38 2.52 -3.92 -15.48
N LEU A 39 1.88 -2.97 -14.79
CA LEU A 39 0.45 -3.01 -14.52
C LEU A 39 -0.22 -1.79 -15.13
N PRO A 40 -1.51 -1.90 -15.49
CA PRO A 40 -2.27 -0.72 -15.89
C PRO A 40 -2.33 0.28 -14.75
N LEU A 41 -2.32 1.56 -15.07
CA LEU A 41 -2.40 2.62 -14.06
C LEU A 41 -3.67 2.48 -13.21
N ALA A 42 -4.79 2.17 -13.84
CA ALA A 42 -6.05 1.98 -13.11
C ALA A 42 -5.93 0.88 -12.06
N THR A 43 -5.19 -0.19 -12.38
CA THR A 43 -4.97 -1.28 -11.44
C THR A 43 -4.14 -0.83 -10.26
N VAL A 44 -3.08 -0.06 -10.52
CA VAL A 44 -2.24 0.49 -9.44
C VAL A 44 -3.06 1.38 -8.53
N LEU A 45 -3.87 2.25 -9.09
CA LEU A 45 -4.72 3.15 -8.29
C LEU A 45 -5.73 2.37 -7.44
N SER A 46 -6.35 1.34 -8.01
CA SER A 46 -7.30 0.51 -7.29
C SER A 46 -6.64 -0.21 -6.13
N LYS A 47 -5.47 -0.79 -6.39
CA LYS A 47 -4.74 -1.51 -5.35
C LYS A 47 -4.24 -0.57 -4.26
N TYR A 48 -3.82 0.63 -4.65
CA TYR A 48 -3.38 1.63 -3.68
C TYR A 48 -4.51 2.03 -2.75
N ARG A 49 -5.69 2.32 -3.30
CA ARG A 49 -6.86 2.68 -2.49
C ARG A 49 -7.25 1.54 -1.55
N ARG A 50 -7.21 0.32 -2.05
CA ARG A 50 -7.55 -0.85 -1.24
C ARG A 50 -6.55 -1.03 -0.11
N ALA A 51 -5.27 -0.83 -0.42
CA ALA A 51 -4.22 -0.93 0.59
C ALA A 51 -4.40 0.14 1.68
N LEU A 52 -4.67 1.38 1.29
CA LEU A 52 -4.90 2.45 2.26
C LEU A 52 -6.10 2.14 3.15
N LYS A 53 -7.17 1.61 2.56
CA LYS A 53 -8.35 1.26 3.34
C LYS A 53 -8.04 0.18 4.37
N LYS A 54 -7.28 -0.83 3.97
CA LYS A 54 -6.88 -1.90 4.89
C LYS A 54 -6.01 -1.35 6.01
N LEU A 55 -5.05 -0.50 5.68
CA LEU A 55 -4.18 0.10 6.67
C LEU A 55 -4.96 0.95 7.66
N ASN A 56 -5.87 1.75 7.17
CA ASN A 56 -6.69 2.60 8.05
C ASN A 56 -7.53 1.76 9.01
N LEU A 57 -8.13 0.69 8.51
CA LEU A 57 -8.95 -0.18 9.36
C LEU A 57 -8.12 -0.84 10.44
N LEU A 58 -6.92 -1.30 10.10
CA LEU A 58 -6.05 -1.96 11.06
C LEU A 58 -5.52 -0.99 12.10
N LEU A 59 -5.12 0.20 11.67
CA LEU A 59 -4.59 1.20 12.60
C LEU A 59 -5.66 1.78 13.50
N GLU A 60 -6.87 1.98 12.97
CA GLU A 60 -7.99 2.46 13.76
C GLU A 60 -8.44 1.42 14.78
N GLY A 61 -8.36 0.15 14.41
CA GLY A 61 -8.74 -0.93 15.31
C GLY A 61 -7.86 -0.99 16.56
N ASP A 62 -6.60 -0.55 16.44
CA ASP A 62 -5.68 -0.54 17.56
C ASP A 62 -6.02 0.49 18.61
N ASP A 63 -6.73 1.53 18.24
CA ASP A 63 -7.11 2.61 19.15
C ASP A 63 -8.35 2.28 19.98
N ALA A 64 -9.03 1.21 19.64
CA ALA A 64 -10.26 0.82 20.33
C ALA A 64 -9.98 0.03 21.66
#